data_333a972522f76efe668d8364fdfc24b5
#
_entry.id   333a972522f76efe668d8364fdfc24b5
#
_cell.length_a   1.000
_cell.length_b   1.000
_cell.length_c   1.000
_cell.angle_alpha   90.00
_cell.angle_beta   90.00
_cell.angle_gamma   90.00
#
_symmetry.space_group_name_H-M   'P 1'
#
loop_
_entity.id
_entity.type
_entity.pdbx_description
1 polymer ?
#
loop_
_entity_poly.entity_id
_entity_poly.type
_entity_poly.pdbx_seq_one_letter_code
_entity_poly.pdbx_strand_id
1 'polypeptide(L)'
;MYVYTYEHIFIIFEKSIIELVNMKRKTDQYIIPVKKKKTTHKTYDILPVHSVLGGEIGIGYENLASKLVDEKTIILDGYIGVDWEEVISSLLSSFQSLGRKVLVFDIAQCLKSERDIEEMVQPYLGGDDPIFGYKTNLSLSEYFHLNKVDAIKREETDIYIVYGTGSGLSKLSGCLVYFDLPKNELQFRMRAKKVSNLGTNTLRDDKQVYKHFYFVDWPILNEEKRNLLPKISWIVDQQRPGEPTWMEGSTLRTSLSNMSRTCFRVRPWFEPGVWGGQWMKDNFKGLNQNVPNYAWSFEMIVPENGLVFEDNGNLLEVSFDMLMFQEYQNVLGKAANRFKFEFPIRFDFLDTFQGGNLSVQCHPKPDYIKKEFGENFTQDETYYILDADKDAKVYLGFQDEIDPLEFKRALEEVLDIEKYVMKLRAKKHDLFLIPHGTVHCSGINNMVLEISATPYIFTFKMYDWQRLDLDGNPRPLNIEHAFNNLDFSRKGRVVKETLVSRPRVVEFGDTWKKVHLPTHEDHFYDIYRYEFDNEVVIENLGQCHILMLVEGSSIGLELQDVIREFHYAETFAIPAATGNYKLINKGDCTAKVIVSFVKDEAC
;
A
#
# COMPACT_ATOMS: atom_id res chain seq x y z
N MET A 1 1.46 36.66 -34.24
CA MET A 1 2.68 36.72 -33.43
C MET A 1 2.35 37.51 -32.18
N TYR A 2 1.89 36.82 -31.10
CA TYR A 2 1.54 37.51 -29.84
C TYR A 2 2.83 37.70 -29.03
N VAL A 3 3.20 38.93 -28.78
CA VAL A 3 4.31 39.29 -27.91
C VAL A 3 3.80 39.24 -26.48
N TYR A 4 4.17 38.19 -25.71
CA TYR A 4 3.98 38.18 -24.26
C TYR A 4 5.04 39.13 -23.64
N THR A 5 4.58 40.16 -22.96
CA THR A 5 5.46 41.08 -22.23
C THR A 5 5.99 40.41 -20.96
N TYR A 6 7.19 40.81 -20.52
CA TYR A 6 7.89 40.29 -19.33
C TYR A 6 7.01 40.30 -18.07
N GLU A 7 6.09 41.23 -17.93
CA GLU A 7 5.13 41.31 -16.81
C GLU A 7 4.13 40.15 -16.79
N HIS A 8 3.67 39.63 -17.92
CA HIS A 8 2.77 38.51 -17.99
C HIS A 8 3.45 37.18 -17.60
N ILE A 9 4.74 37.07 -17.90
CA ILE A 9 5.54 35.89 -17.51
C ILE A 9 5.77 35.87 -16.00
N PHE A 10 6.03 37.03 -15.39
CA PHE A 10 6.22 37.17 -13.94
C PHE A 10 4.94 36.86 -13.16
N ILE A 11 3.78 37.34 -13.60
CA ILE A 11 2.47 37.08 -12.97
C ILE A 11 2.07 35.61 -13.09
N ILE A 12 2.39 34.94 -14.20
CA ILE A 12 2.17 33.51 -14.37
C ILE A 12 3.10 32.69 -13.44
N PHE A 13 4.37 33.13 -13.31
CA PHE A 13 5.33 32.50 -12.40
C PHE A 13 4.95 32.67 -10.93
N GLU A 14 4.55 33.89 -10.50
CA GLU A 14 4.05 34.13 -9.14
C GLU A 14 2.76 33.37 -8.82
N LYS A 15 1.79 33.31 -9.75
CA LYS A 15 0.59 32.51 -9.59
C LYS A 15 0.91 31.01 -9.47
N SER A 16 1.81 30.51 -10.31
CA SER A 16 2.23 29.09 -10.26
C SER A 16 2.99 28.78 -8.96
N ILE A 17 3.80 29.68 -8.45
CA ILE A 17 4.49 29.52 -7.16
C ILE A 17 3.49 29.59 -5.99
N ILE A 18 2.51 30.49 -6.04
CA ILE A 18 1.47 30.61 -5.00
C ILE A 18 0.53 29.38 -5.03
N GLU A 19 0.20 28.87 -6.21
CA GLU A 19 -0.56 27.60 -6.34
C GLU A 19 0.24 26.40 -5.83
N LEU A 20 1.54 26.29 -6.13
CA LEU A 20 2.43 25.26 -5.59
C LEU A 20 2.57 25.34 -4.06
N VAL A 21 2.67 26.53 -3.50
CA VAL A 21 2.77 26.74 -2.04
C VAL A 21 1.46 26.38 -1.31
N ASN A 22 0.32 26.45 -2.01
CA ASN A 22 -1.00 26.14 -1.45
C ASN A 22 -1.48 24.69 -1.71
N MET A 23 -0.75 23.89 -2.49
CA MET A 23 -1.14 22.50 -2.73
C MET A 23 -1.02 21.69 -1.44
N LYS A 24 -2.14 21.12 -0.96
CA LYS A 24 -2.17 20.24 0.22
C LYS A 24 -1.62 18.83 -0.08
N ARG A 25 -1.53 18.42 -1.35
CA ARG A 25 -1.02 17.11 -1.81
C ARG A 25 -0.33 17.23 -3.17
N LYS A 26 0.74 16.46 -3.41
CA LYS A 26 1.48 16.41 -4.69
C LYS A 26 1.39 15.00 -5.27
N THR A 27 0.51 14.81 -6.24
CA THR A 27 0.29 13.55 -6.96
C THR A 27 -0.57 13.81 -8.20
N ASP A 28 -0.48 12.91 -9.18
CA ASP A 28 -1.37 12.86 -10.35
C ASP A 28 -2.64 12.03 -10.09
N GLN A 29 -2.71 11.34 -8.96
CA GLN A 29 -3.87 10.54 -8.59
C GLN A 29 -5.00 11.44 -8.07
N TYR A 30 -6.22 11.18 -8.56
CA TYR A 30 -7.41 11.88 -8.07
C TYR A 30 -7.66 11.58 -6.59
N ILE A 31 -8.07 12.62 -5.86
CA ILE A 31 -8.56 12.44 -4.50
C ILE A 31 -9.86 11.62 -4.53
N ILE A 32 -10.04 10.77 -3.52
CA ILE A 32 -11.30 10.02 -3.39
C ILE A 32 -12.48 11.01 -3.30
N PRO A 33 -13.54 10.88 -4.12
CA PRO A 33 -14.70 11.77 -4.03
C PRO A 33 -15.51 11.51 -2.75
N VAL A 34 -16.25 12.51 -2.28
CA VAL A 34 -17.21 12.34 -1.17
C VAL A 34 -18.34 11.37 -1.54
N LYS A 35 -18.74 11.39 -2.82
CA LYS A 35 -19.82 10.54 -3.34
C LYS A 35 -19.37 9.74 -4.56
N LYS A 36 -19.73 8.46 -4.56
CA LYS A 36 -19.52 7.57 -5.72
C LYS A 36 -20.38 8.04 -6.89
N LYS A 37 -19.74 8.31 -8.01
CA LYS A 37 -20.45 8.52 -9.29
C LYS A 37 -20.90 7.16 -9.83
N LYS A 38 -22.14 7.06 -10.30
CA LYS A 38 -22.61 5.85 -11.00
C LYS A 38 -21.77 5.67 -12.27
N THR A 39 -20.99 4.60 -12.33
CA THR A 39 -20.28 4.18 -13.53
C THR A 39 -21.14 3.18 -14.29
N THR A 40 -21.26 3.36 -15.61
CA THR A 40 -21.97 2.43 -16.49
C THR A 40 -21.03 1.40 -17.12
N HIS A 41 -19.73 1.52 -16.87
CA HIS A 41 -18.72 0.67 -17.49
C HIS A 41 -18.46 -0.58 -16.64
N LYS A 42 -18.63 -1.74 -17.24
CA LYS A 42 -18.25 -3.05 -16.70
C LYS A 42 -16.80 -3.36 -17.12
N THR A 43 -15.86 -2.73 -16.46
CA THR A 43 -14.41 -2.87 -16.67
C THR A 43 -13.71 -2.70 -15.33
N TYR A 44 -12.39 -2.85 -15.29
CA TYR A 44 -11.58 -2.63 -14.09
C TYR A 44 -12.06 -1.41 -13.28
N ASP A 45 -12.44 -1.63 -12.00
CA ASP A 45 -12.93 -0.59 -11.09
C ASP A 45 -11.75 -0.02 -10.27
N ILE A 46 -11.39 1.23 -10.53
CA ILE A 46 -10.35 1.96 -9.77
C ILE A 46 -10.81 2.41 -8.37
N LEU A 47 -12.11 2.28 -8.07
CA LEU A 47 -12.72 2.70 -6.80
C LEU A 47 -13.66 1.62 -6.27
N PRO A 48 -13.13 0.44 -5.89
CA PRO A 48 -13.92 -0.62 -5.29
C PRO A 48 -14.47 -0.18 -3.94
N VAL A 49 -15.71 -0.54 -3.65
CA VAL A 49 -16.41 -0.15 -2.41
C VAL A 49 -17.03 -1.35 -1.71
N HIS A 50 -17.18 -1.21 -0.39
CA HIS A 50 -17.82 -2.17 0.49
C HIS A 50 -19.00 -1.51 1.20
N SER A 51 -20.13 -2.20 1.26
CA SER A 51 -21.30 -1.67 1.95
C SER A 51 -21.06 -1.58 3.46
N VAL A 52 -21.52 -0.50 4.05
CA VAL A 52 -21.56 -0.32 5.51
C VAL A 52 -22.65 -1.21 6.11
N LEU A 53 -22.40 -1.77 7.29
CA LEU A 53 -23.36 -2.58 8.03
C LEU A 53 -23.74 -1.95 9.36
N GLY A 54 -25.03 -1.71 9.53
CA GLY A 54 -25.59 -1.28 10.80
C GLY A 54 -25.37 0.18 11.15
N GLY A 55 -25.21 1.06 10.16
CA GLY A 55 -25.02 2.49 10.37
C GLY A 55 -25.00 3.29 9.08
N GLU A 56 -24.51 4.52 9.15
CA GLU A 56 -24.47 5.48 8.04
C GLU A 56 -23.09 6.13 7.90
N ILE A 57 -22.80 6.67 6.72
CA ILE A 57 -21.67 7.56 6.48
C ILE A 57 -22.15 9.00 6.44
N GLY A 58 -21.77 9.78 7.46
CA GLY A 58 -22.02 11.21 7.54
C GLY A 58 -20.95 12.03 6.82
N ILE A 59 -21.28 13.29 6.52
CA ILE A 59 -20.41 14.23 5.79
C ILE A 59 -20.33 15.54 6.57
N GLY A 60 -19.12 16.11 6.62
CA GLY A 60 -18.84 17.45 7.10
C GLY A 60 -18.70 17.58 8.61
N TYR A 61 -17.98 18.62 9.03
CA TYR A 61 -17.70 18.91 10.44
C TYR A 61 -18.96 19.37 11.21
N GLU A 62 -19.88 20.10 10.57
CA GLU A 62 -21.11 20.57 11.23
C GLU A 62 -21.99 19.39 11.68
N ASN A 63 -22.16 18.41 10.81
CA ASN A 63 -22.92 17.21 11.12
C ASN A 63 -22.22 16.36 12.19
N LEU A 64 -20.89 16.24 12.12
CA LEU A 64 -20.11 15.55 13.17
C LEU A 64 -20.25 16.28 14.53
N ALA A 65 -20.10 17.59 14.56
CA ALA A 65 -20.29 18.38 15.78
C ALA A 65 -21.71 18.21 16.37
N SER A 66 -22.73 18.10 15.53
CA SER A 66 -24.10 17.82 15.99
C SER A 66 -24.23 16.45 16.67
N LYS A 67 -23.47 15.44 16.24
CA LYS A 67 -23.41 14.12 16.91
C LYS A 67 -22.65 14.16 18.23
N LEU A 68 -21.72 15.10 18.37
CA LEU A 68 -20.84 15.24 19.54
C LEU A 68 -21.31 16.30 20.55
N VAL A 69 -22.42 17.01 20.29
CA VAL A 69 -22.85 18.21 21.05
C VAL A 69 -23.16 17.97 22.51
N ASP A 70 -23.50 16.75 22.90
CA ASP A 70 -23.84 16.37 24.27
C ASP A 70 -22.67 15.73 25.02
N GLU A 71 -21.52 15.53 24.34
CA GLU A 71 -20.31 15.00 24.94
C GLU A 71 -19.61 16.07 25.77
N LYS A 72 -19.27 15.71 27.02
CA LYS A 72 -18.53 16.62 27.92
C LYS A 72 -17.04 16.63 27.68
N THR A 73 -16.51 15.52 27.23
CA THR A 73 -15.08 15.34 26.93
C THR A 73 -14.94 14.61 25.61
N ILE A 74 -14.21 15.20 24.69
CA ILE A 74 -13.92 14.64 23.39
C ILE A 74 -12.41 14.48 23.24
N ILE A 75 -11.96 13.30 22.84
CA ILE A 75 -10.57 12.97 22.57
C ILE A 75 -10.45 12.80 21.06
N LEU A 76 -9.78 13.75 20.40
CA LEU A 76 -9.53 13.70 18.96
C LEU A 76 -8.12 13.18 18.73
N ASP A 77 -7.99 11.91 18.43
CA ASP A 77 -6.71 11.30 18.05
C ASP A 77 -6.69 11.00 16.56
N GLY A 78 -5.52 10.73 16.01
CA GLY A 78 -5.41 10.40 14.60
C GLY A 78 -4.00 10.06 14.16
N TYR A 79 -3.94 9.55 12.93
CA TYR A 79 -2.68 9.20 12.31
C TYR A 79 -1.85 10.45 11.99
N ILE A 80 -0.54 10.29 11.83
CA ILE A 80 0.30 11.38 11.32
C ILE A 80 -0.23 11.88 9.97
N GLY A 81 -0.15 13.19 9.73
CA GLY A 81 -0.61 13.83 8.50
C GLY A 81 -2.03 14.39 8.55
N VAL A 82 -2.77 14.20 9.64
CA VAL A 82 -4.05 14.87 9.89
C VAL A 82 -3.84 16.39 9.97
N ASP A 83 -4.66 17.16 9.27
CA ASP A 83 -4.65 18.63 9.33
C ASP A 83 -5.42 19.10 10.57
N TRP A 84 -4.72 19.10 11.72
CA TRP A 84 -5.33 19.46 13.00
C TRP A 84 -5.81 20.91 13.06
N GLU A 85 -5.20 21.83 12.31
CA GLU A 85 -5.64 23.23 12.23
C GLU A 85 -7.03 23.30 11.57
N GLU A 86 -7.23 22.61 10.46
CA GLU A 86 -8.54 22.52 9.80
C GLU A 86 -9.58 21.84 10.72
N VAL A 87 -9.22 20.72 11.35
CA VAL A 87 -10.11 19.95 12.24
C VAL A 87 -10.62 20.83 13.37
N ILE A 88 -9.70 21.46 14.10
CA ILE A 88 -10.06 22.24 15.30
C ILE A 88 -10.82 23.51 14.93
N SER A 89 -10.37 24.28 13.94
CA SER A 89 -11.07 25.50 13.53
C SER A 89 -12.51 25.22 13.07
N SER A 90 -12.70 24.14 12.30
CA SER A 90 -14.03 23.74 11.81
C SER A 90 -14.96 23.26 12.92
N LEU A 91 -14.46 22.42 13.84
CA LEU A 91 -15.27 21.94 14.96
C LEU A 91 -15.61 23.05 15.95
N LEU A 92 -14.66 23.95 16.27
CA LEU A 92 -14.92 25.10 17.14
C LEU A 92 -16.01 26.01 16.55
N SER A 93 -15.93 26.33 15.26
CA SER A 93 -16.97 27.10 14.56
C SER A 93 -18.32 26.41 14.63
N SER A 94 -18.36 25.09 14.41
CA SER A 94 -19.59 24.29 14.44
C SER A 94 -20.22 24.25 15.84
N PHE A 95 -19.42 24.01 16.89
CA PHE A 95 -19.90 24.01 18.28
C PHE A 95 -20.36 25.40 18.72
N GLN A 96 -19.66 26.46 18.30
CA GLN A 96 -20.09 27.85 18.58
C GLN A 96 -21.47 28.13 17.96
N SER A 97 -21.72 27.66 16.73
CA SER A 97 -23.02 27.78 16.08
C SER A 97 -24.13 27.01 16.80
N LEU A 98 -23.75 25.95 17.52
CA LEU A 98 -24.65 25.16 18.38
C LEU A 98 -24.79 25.75 19.80
N GLY A 99 -24.19 26.92 20.07
CA GLY A 99 -24.27 27.62 21.34
C GLY A 99 -23.44 26.98 22.47
N ARG A 100 -22.45 26.17 22.14
CA ARG A 100 -21.58 25.49 23.13
C ARG A 100 -20.29 26.25 23.35
N LYS A 101 -19.86 26.33 24.61
CA LYS A 101 -18.50 26.78 24.97
C LYS A 101 -17.55 25.61 24.96
N VAL A 102 -16.44 25.77 24.22
CA VAL A 102 -15.44 24.72 24.04
C VAL A 102 -14.08 25.21 24.52
N LEU A 103 -13.39 24.40 25.32
CA LEU A 103 -11.97 24.55 25.59
C LEU A 103 -11.20 23.42 24.91
N VAL A 104 -10.04 23.74 24.36
CA VAL A 104 -9.19 22.79 23.65
C VAL A 104 -7.81 22.69 24.30
N PHE A 105 -7.26 21.48 24.32
CA PHE A 105 -5.89 21.21 24.75
C PHE A 105 -5.16 20.45 23.64
N ASP A 106 -4.06 21.03 23.17
CA ASP A 106 -3.19 20.38 22.19
C ASP A 106 -2.21 19.44 22.90
N ILE A 107 -2.30 18.14 22.64
CA ILE A 107 -1.42 17.13 23.23
C ILE A 107 0.05 17.34 22.84
N ALA A 108 0.33 18.02 21.72
CA ALA A 108 1.68 18.35 21.30
C ALA A 108 2.47 19.16 22.33
N GLN A 109 1.78 19.88 23.25
CA GLN A 109 2.41 20.59 24.39
C GLN A 109 3.07 19.63 25.39
N CYS A 110 2.72 18.35 25.33
CA CYS A 110 3.31 17.30 26.16
C CYS A 110 4.45 16.54 25.48
N LEU A 111 4.71 16.78 24.18
CA LEU A 111 5.83 16.17 23.47
C LEU A 111 7.18 16.55 24.12
N LYS A 112 8.13 15.66 24.00
CA LYS A 112 9.54 15.95 24.22
C LYS A 112 10.03 16.96 23.19
N SER A 113 11.19 17.59 23.44
CA SER A 113 11.74 18.51 22.46
C SER A 113 12.09 17.76 21.15
N GLU A 114 12.05 18.45 20.01
CA GLU A 114 12.45 17.91 18.71
C GLU A 114 13.84 17.27 18.79
N ARG A 115 14.77 17.91 19.47
CA ARG A 115 16.12 17.38 19.70
C ARG A 115 16.11 16.06 20.46
N ASP A 116 15.36 15.96 21.56
CA ASP A 116 15.30 14.72 22.36
C ASP A 116 14.68 13.56 21.55
N ILE A 117 13.69 13.89 20.71
CA ILE A 117 13.06 12.93 19.78
C ILE A 117 14.08 12.49 18.72
N GLU A 118 14.80 13.42 18.12
CA GLU A 118 15.83 13.10 17.11
C GLU A 118 16.93 12.21 17.69
N GLU A 119 17.42 12.51 18.89
CA GLU A 119 18.41 11.69 19.59
C GLU A 119 17.86 10.26 19.87
N MET A 120 16.59 10.15 20.22
CA MET A 120 15.92 8.88 20.52
C MET A 120 15.73 8.00 19.27
N VAL A 121 15.39 8.58 18.12
CA VAL A 121 15.09 7.85 16.89
C VAL A 121 16.31 7.60 16.01
N GLN A 122 17.39 8.36 16.20
CA GLN A 122 18.61 8.28 15.40
C GLN A 122 19.16 6.86 15.21
N PRO A 123 19.17 5.95 16.21
CA PRO A 123 19.64 4.59 16.05
C PRO A 123 18.86 3.77 15.00
N TYR A 124 17.64 4.15 14.70
CA TYR A 124 16.74 3.45 13.77
C TYR A 124 16.81 4.01 12.33
N LEU A 125 17.50 5.12 12.11
CA LEU A 125 17.54 5.78 10.80
C LEU A 125 18.68 5.31 9.89
N GLY A 126 19.44 4.25 10.27
CA GLY A 126 20.43 3.61 9.39
C GLY A 126 21.63 4.49 9.05
N GLY A 127 21.97 5.50 9.86
CA GLY A 127 23.13 6.37 9.62
C GLY A 127 23.06 7.08 8.27
N ASP A 128 24.09 6.94 7.46
CA ASP A 128 24.23 7.58 6.14
C ASP A 128 23.48 6.86 5.01
N ASP A 129 22.83 5.71 5.28
CA ASP A 129 22.03 5.03 4.26
C ASP A 129 20.87 5.92 3.81
N PRO A 130 20.73 6.24 2.50
CA PRO A 130 19.70 7.15 2.03
C PRO A 130 18.28 6.56 2.03
N ILE A 131 18.13 5.23 2.15
CA ILE A 131 16.86 4.53 1.97
C ILE A 131 16.50 3.69 3.18
N PHE A 132 17.46 2.94 3.75
CA PHE A 132 17.19 1.93 4.75
C PHE A 132 17.52 2.39 6.17
N GLY A 133 16.70 1.92 7.12
CA GLY A 133 16.85 2.07 8.55
C GLY A 133 16.60 0.74 9.24
N TYR A 134 16.38 0.77 10.53
CA TYR A 134 16.03 -0.40 11.35
C TYR A 134 14.64 -0.18 11.97
N LYS A 135 13.76 -1.17 11.87
CA LYS A 135 12.40 -1.11 12.42
C LYS A 135 12.43 -0.88 13.92
N THR A 136 11.83 0.20 14.38
CA THR A 136 11.86 0.60 15.79
C THR A 136 11.06 -0.34 16.68
N ASN A 137 11.46 -0.40 17.95
CA ASN A 137 10.70 -1.00 19.05
C ASN A 137 10.21 0.05 20.06
N LEU A 138 10.32 1.35 19.72
CA LEU A 138 9.79 2.43 20.54
C LEU A 138 8.25 2.42 20.55
N SER A 139 7.67 2.91 21.63
CA SER A 139 6.24 3.14 21.76
C SER A 139 5.91 4.64 21.64
N LEU A 140 4.66 4.96 21.29
CA LEU A 140 4.22 6.36 21.20
C LEU A 140 4.40 7.13 22.52
N SER A 141 4.21 6.47 23.65
CA SER A 141 4.37 7.07 24.96
C SER A 141 5.77 7.62 25.24
N GLU A 142 6.80 7.08 24.59
CA GLU A 142 8.19 7.55 24.74
C GLU A 142 8.46 8.90 24.09
N TYR A 143 7.58 9.35 23.19
CA TYR A 143 7.64 10.69 22.60
C TYR A 143 7.17 11.80 23.54
N PHE A 144 6.47 11.44 24.62
CA PHE A 144 5.80 12.40 25.50
C PHE A 144 6.45 12.48 26.89
N HIS A 145 6.32 13.63 27.52
CA HIS A 145 6.51 13.80 28.95
C HIS A 145 5.27 13.26 29.69
N LEU A 146 5.27 11.99 30.07
CA LEU A 146 4.10 11.31 30.64
C LEU A 146 3.56 12.02 31.91
N ASN A 147 4.42 12.65 32.69
CA ASN A 147 3.98 13.47 33.84
C ASN A 147 3.10 14.66 33.42
N LYS A 148 3.34 15.26 32.25
CA LYS A 148 2.48 16.31 31.69
C LYS A 148 1.18 15.73 31.15
N VAL A 149 1.25 14.57 30.45
CA VAL A 149 0.06 13.86 29.93
C VAL A 149 -0.86 13.47 31.09
N ASP A 150 -0.30 12.90 32.16
CA ASP A 150 -1.03 12.49 33.36
C ASP A 150 -1.63 13.68 34.16
N ALA A 151 -1.08 14.86 33.97
CA ALA A 151 -1.58 16.09 34.60
C ALA A 151 -2.76 16.71 33.85
N ILE A 152 -3.08 16.27 32.65
CA ILE A 152 -4.22 16.78 31.88
C ILE A 152 -5.51 16.44 32.61
N LYS A 153 -6.29 17.47 32.92
CA LYS A 153 -7.58 17.35 33.61
C LYS A 153 -8.64 18.11 32.82
N ARG A 154 -9.84 17.56 32.82
CA ARG A 154 -10.98 18.27 32.26
C ARG A 154 -11.18 19.60 33.01
N GLU A 155 -11.26 20.67 32.24
CA GLU A 155 -11.60 22.00 32.78
C GLU A 155 -13.12 22.23 32.71
N GLU A 156 -13.62 23.19 33.52
CA GLU A 156 -15.04 23.49 33.58
C GLU A 156 -15.50 24.28 32.34
N THR A 157 -16.20 23.58 31.46
CA THR A 157 -16.73 24.08 30.18
C THR A 157 -17.87 23.17 29.72
N ASP A 158 -18.63 23.58 28.71
CA ASP A 158 -19.64 22.69 28.10
C ASP A 158 -18.96 21.46 27.49
N ILE A 159 -17.96 21.68 26.62
CA ILE A 159 -17.20 20.63 25.94
C ILE A 159 -15.69 20.88 26.12
N TYR A 160 -14.98 19.89 26.63
CA TYR A 160 -13.51 19.90 26.72
C TYR A 160 -12.93 18.96 25.66
N ILE A 161 -12.05 19.46 24.81
CA ILE A 161 -11.41 18.71 23.73
C ILE A 161 -9.91 18.58 23.99
N VAL A 162 -9.39 17.35 23.99
CA VAL A 162 -7.96 17.07 23.85
C VAL A 162 -7.73 16.57 22.44
N TYR A 163 -6.80 17.17 21.70
CA TYR A 163 -6.58 16.84 20.30
C TYR A 163 -5.11 16.69 19.93
N GLY A 164 -4.87 16.00 18.82
CA GLY A 164 -3.55 15.77 18.25
C GLY A 164 -3.17 14.29 18.26
N THR A 165 -2.20 13.90 17.45
CA THR A 165 -1.68 12.53 17.40
C THR A 165 -1.08 12.16 18.76
N GLY A 166 -1.63 11.12 19.39
CA GLY A 166 -1.28 10.70 20.75
C GLY A 166 -2.25 11.18 21.85
N SER A 167 -3.34 11.86 21.52
CA SER A 167 -4.35 12.26 22.52
C SER A 167 -4.96 11.09 23.27
N GLY A 168 -5.00 9.91 22.65
CA GLY A 168 -5.44 8.66 23.27
C GLY A 168 -4.59 8.23 24.48
N LEU A 169 -3.37 8.75 24.63
CA LEU A 169 -2.52 8.54 25.80
C LEU A 169 -3.05 9.27 27.05
N SER A 170 -3.92 10.27 26.88
CA SER A 170 -4.54 10.96 28.03
C SER A 170 -5.41 9.97 28.80
N LYS A 171 -5.40 10.12 30.13
CA LYS A 171 -6.23 9.30 31.04
C LYS A 171 -7.67 9.83 31.16
N LEU A 172 -8.08 10.73 30.28
CA LEU A 172 -9.42 11.27 30.29
C LEU A 172 -10.44 10.22 29.82
N SER A 173 -11.58 10.19 30.48
CA SER A 173 -12.73 9.43 30.02
C SER A 173 -13.59 10.32 29.13
N GLY A 174 -13.83 9.91 27.88
CA GLY A 174 -14.58 10.71 26.92
C GLY A 174 -14.85 9.99 25.61
N CYS A 175 -15.52 10.68 24.70
CA CYS A 175 -15.80 10.20 23.34
C CYS A 175 -14.51 10.25 22.51
N LEU A 176 -14.02 9.09 22.04
CA LEU A 176 -12.83 8.99 21.20
C LEU A 176 -13.22 9.09 19.74
N VAL A 177 -12.77 10.14 19.09
CA VAL A 177 -12.89 10.36 17.62
C VAL A 177 -11.51 10.16 17.01
N TYR A 178 -11.38 9.19 16.09
CA TYR A 178 -10.12 8.87 15.46
C TYR A 178 -10.11 9.31 13.99
N PHE A 179 -9.13 10.12 13.62
CA PHE A 179 -8.90 10.59 12.26
C PHE A 179 -7.89 9.66 11.57
N ASP A 180 -8.38 8.85 10.64
CA ASP A 180 -7.53 7.96 9.86
C ASP A 180 -7.11 8.59 8.53
N LEU A 181 -5.94 8.17 8.06
CA LEU A 181 -5.38 8.60 6.80
C LEU A 181 -4.62 7.42 6.17
N PRO A 182 -5.01 6.96 4.98
CA PRO A 182 -4.25 5.95 4.27
C PRO A 182 -2.82 6.42 3.94
N LYS A 183 -1.85 5.52 4.01
CA LYS A 183 -0.43 5.90 3.89
C LYS A 183 -0.04 6.43 2.52
N ASN A 184 -0.76 6.06 1.45
CA ASN A 184 -0.59 6.67 0.14
C ASN A 184 -0.91 8.19 0.19
N GLU A 185 -2.03 8.58 0.82
CA GLU A 185 -2.39 10.00 0.96
C GLU A 185 -1.40 10.74 1.86
N LEU A 186 -0.90 10.08 2.91
CA LEU A 186 0.18 10.63 3.75
C LEU A 186 1.42 10.95 2.91
N GLN A 187 1.83 10.07 1.99
CA GLN A 187 2.95 10.33 1.08
C GLN A 187 2.67 11.50 0.14
N PHE A 188 1.45 11.64 -0.38
CA PHE A 188 1.10 12.77 -1.23
C PHE A 188 1.18 14.12 -0.49
N ARG A 189 0.75 14.14 0.77
CA ARG A 189 0.90 15.32 1.66
C ARG A 189 2.36 15.60 2.00
N MET A 190 3.15 14.57 2.25
CA MET A 190 4.59 14.67 2.48
C MET A 190 5.32 15.29 1.27
N ARG A 191 5.06 14.80 0.06
CA ARG A 191 5.63 15.36 -1.18
C ARG A 191 5.23 16.82 -1.41
N ALA A 192 4.09 17.26 -0.90
CA ALA A 192 3.65 18.66 -0.87
C ALA A 192 4.24 19.46 0.30
N LYS A 193 5.15 18.87 1.11
CA LYS A 193 5.75 19.48 2.31
C LYS A 193 4.72 19.95 3.35
N LYS A 194 3.59 19.25 3.45
CA LYS A 194 2.53 19.55 4.42
C LYS A 194 2.59 18.64 5.65
N VAL A 195 3.43 17.62 5.63
CA VAL A 195 3.61 16.67 6.73
C VAL A 195 5.10 16.45 6.96
N SER A 196 5.51 16.47 8.20
CA SER A 196 6.82 16.09 8.72
C SER A 196 6.71 14.79 9.56
N ASN A 197 7.82 14.28 10.06
CA ASN A 197 7.84 13.14 10.97
C ASN A 197 7.28 13.51 12.36
N LEU A 198 6.87 12.49 13.10
CA LEU A 198 6.24 12.66 14.42
C LEU A 198 7.16 13.45 15.38
N GLY A 199 6.61 14.52 15.95
CA GLY A 199 7.31 15.38 16.90
C GLY A 199 8.42 16.25 16.30
N THR A 200 8.49 16.38 14.97
CA THR A 200 9.46 17.25 14.30
C THR A 200 8.76 18.27 13.42
N ASN A 201 9.34 19.49 13.33
CA ASN A 201 8.89 20.56 12.45
C ASN A 201 9.91 20.87 11.34
N THR A 202 11.07 20.24 11.40
CA THR A 202 12.15 20.46 10.42
C THR A 202 11.79 19.83 9.09
N LEU A 203 11.78 20.64 8.04
CA LEU A 203 11.57 20.14 6.66
C LEU A 203 12.83 19.40 6.20
N ARG A 204 12.64 18.15 5.80
CA ARG A 204 13.69 17.26 5.29
C ARG A 204 13.41 16.87 3.83
N ASP A 205 14.39 16.25 3.21
CA ASP A 205 14.21 15.58 1.92
C ASP A 205 13.15 14.47 1.98
N ASP A 206 12.37 14.29 0.91
CA ASP A 206 11.26 13.34 0.88
C ASP A 206 11.70 11.90 1.18
N LYS A 207 12.90 11.51 0.73
CA LYS A 207 13.45 10.15 0.99
C LYS A 207 13.76 9.96 2.46
N GLN A 208 14.31 10.99 3.12
CA GLN A 208 14.59 10.96 4.57
C GLN A 208 13.30 10.90 5.38
N VAL A 209 12.28 11.70 5.01
CA VAL A 209 10.98 11.69 5.69
C VAL A 209 10.30 10.32 5.50
N TYR A 210 10.31 9.76 4.28
CA TYR A 210 9.74 8.45 4.01
C TYR A 210 10.46 7.31 4.76
N LYS A 211 11.80 7.33 4.80
CA LYS A 211 12.59 6.38 5.59
C LYS A 211 12.19 6.43 7.08
N HIS A 212 12.05 7.61 7.64
CA HIS A 212 11.61 7.79 9.02
C HIS A 212 10.17 7.31 9.23
N PHE A 213 9.25 7.58 8.29
CA PHE A 213 7.90 7.02 8.33
C PHE A 213 7.93 5.51 8.41
N TYR A 214 8.62 4.85 7.48
CA TYR A 214 8.60 3.40 7.36
C TYR A 214 9.19 2.69 8.59
N PHE A 215 10.36 3.13 9.05
CA PHE A 215 11.10 2.44 10.11
C PHE A 215 10.72 2.89 11.53
N VAL A 216 10.13 4.07 11.67
CA VAL A 216 9.88 4.65 13.00
C VAL A 216 8.41 5.01 13.18
N ASP A 217 7.87 5.98 12.44
CA ASP A 217 6.56 6.54 12.73
C ASP A 217 5.43 5.52 12.52
N TRP A 218 5.45 4.78 11.40
CA TRP A 218 4.41 3.79 11.11
C TRP A 218 4.35 2.63 12.09
N PRO A 219 5.46 1.98 12.49
CA PRO A 219 5.42 0.95 13.52
C PRO A 219 4.78 1.44 14.82
N ILE A 220 5.18 2.62 15.29
CA ILE A 220 4.70 3.23 16.55
C ILE A 220 3.21 3.56 16.45
N LEU A 221 2.82 4.26 15.39
CA LEU A 221 1.43 4.72 15.21
C LEU A 221 0.47 3.58 14.87
N ASN A 222 0.95 2.53 14.19
CA ASN A 222 0.16 1.32 13.94
C ASN A 222 -0.13 0.57 15.25
N GLU A 223 0.84 0.50 16.16
CA GLU A 223 0.61 -0.09 17.49
C GLU A 223 -0.46 0.70 18.27
N GLU A 224 -0.34 2.03 18.30
CA GLU A 224 -1.32 2.88 18.98
C GLU A 224 -2.71 2.80 18.31
N LYS A 225 -2.79 2.86 16.99
CA LYS A 225 -4.05 2.66 16.25
C LYS A 225 -4.72 1.34 16.61
N ARG A 226 -3.95 0.25 16.69
CA ARG A 226 -4.46 -1.06 17.10
C ARG A 226 -5.01 -1.05 18.52
N ASN A 227 -4.33 -0.39 19.46
CA ASN A 227 -4.75 -0.28 20.86
C ASN A 227 -6.02 0.57 21.02
N LEU A 228 -6.21 1.58 20.17
CA LEU A 228 -7.36 2.48 20.18
C LEU A 228 -8.58 1.92 19.44
N LEU A 229 -8.39 1.10 18.38
CA LEU A 229 -9.45 0.61 17.50
C LEU A 229 -10.68 0.03 18.23
N PRO A 230 -10.56 -0.78 19.31
CA PRO A 230 -11.73 -1.27 20.05
C PRO A 230 -12.51 -0.16 20.77
N LYS A 231 -11.90 0.99 21.04
CA LYS A 231 -12.44 2.10 21.83
C LYS A 231 -12.96 3.26 20.99
N ILE A 232 -12.68 3.27 19.68
CA ILE A 232 -13.10 4.35 18.79
C ILE A 232 -14.63 4.48 18.80
N SER A 233 -15.13 5.65 19.17
CA SER A 233 -16.54 6.01 19.08
C SER A 233 -16.92 6.47 17.67
N TRP A 234 -16.08 7.28 17.05
CA TRP A 234 -16.24 7.79 15.69
C TRP A 234 -14.95 7.69 14.91
N ILE A 235 -15.02 7.18 13.68
CA ILE A 235 -13.90 7.19 12.71
C ILE A 235 -14.16 8.27 11.67
N VAL A 236 -13.12 9.03 11.32
CA VAL A 236 -13.17 10.14 10.37
C VAL A 236 -12.12 9.95 9.29
N ASP A 237 -12.55 10.03 8.03
CA ASP A 237 -11.68 10.15 6.86
C ASP A 237 -11.52 11.64 6.51
N GLN A 238 -10.32 12.18 6.73
CA GLN A 238 -9.99 13.59 6.51
C GLN A 238 -9.14 13.79 5.24
N GLN A 239 -9.34 12.98 4.20
CA GLN A 239 -8.60 13.17 2.95
C GLN A 239 -9.01 14.43 2.21
N ARG A 240 -10.29 14.78 2.25
CA ARG A 240 -10.88 15.90 1.51
C ARG A 240 -10.91 17.16 2.37
N PRO A 241 -10.22 18.24 1.96
CA PRO A 241 -10.27 19.50 2.69
C PRO A 241 -11.71 20.03 2.86
N GLY A 242 -12.10 20.33 4.08
CA GLY A 242 -13.43 20.88 4.40
C GLY A 242 -14.60 19.90 4.34
N GLU A 243 -14.41 18.70 3.76
CA GLU A 243 -15.47 17.70 3.57
C GLU A 243 -15.09 16.32 4.14
N PRO A 244 -14.77 16.20 5.45
CA PRO A 244 -14.51 14.90 6.03
C PRO A 244 -15.75 14.02 5.97
N THR A 245 -15.55 12.71 5.86
CA THR A 245 -16.61 11.73 6.05
C THR A 245 -16.36 10.92 7.32
N TRP A 246 -17.40 10.46 7.96
CA TRP A 246 -17.31 9.82 9.26
C TRP A 246 -18.40 8.77 9.46
N MET A 247 -18.14 7.80 10.31
CA MET A 247 -19.13 6.82 10.80
C MET A 247 -18.86 6.43 12.25
N GLU A 248 -19.84 5.80 12.88
CA GLU A 248 -19.63 5.24 14.22
C GLU A 248 -18.55 4.15 14.21
N GLY A 249 -17.74 4.10 15.28
CA GLY A 249 -16.73 3.06 15.44
C GLY A 249 -17.32 1.65 15.55
N SER A 250 -18.53 1.53 16.09
CA SER A 250 -19.30 0.26 16.11
C SER A 250 -19.64 -0.23 14.71
N THR A 251 -20.06 0.69 13.85
CA THR A 251 -20.37 0.46 12.43
C THR A 251 -19.11 0.01 11.66
N LEU A 252 -17.97 0.68 11.88
CA LEU A 252 -16.69 0.28 11.31
C LEU A 252 -16.35 -1.16 11.72
N ARG A 253 -16.34 -1.44 13.01
CA ARG A 253 -15.98 -2.77 13.54
C ARG A 253 -16.89 -3.89 13.00
N THR A 254 -18.19 -3.65 12.93
CA THR A 254 -19.16 -4.59 12.35
C THR A 254 -18.88 -4.84 10.87
N SER A 255 -18.60 -3.78 10.12
CA SER A 255 -18.29 -3.86 8.68
C SER A 255 -16.97 -4.59 8.42
N LEU A 256 -15.93 -4.35 9.21
CA LEU A 256 -14.66 -5.08 9.15
C LEU A 256 -14.83 -6.57 9.49
N SER A 257 -15.64 -6.88 10.51
CA SER A 257 -15.91 -8.28 10.88
C SER A 257 -16.66 -9.04 9.80
N ASN A 258 -17.63 -8.41 9.13
CA ASN A 258 -18.28 -9.00 7.97
C ASN A 258 -17.31 -9.18 6.78
N MET A 259 -16.47 -8.18 6.52
CA MET A 259 -15.47 -8.23 5.44
C MET A 259 -14.50 -9.40 5.63
N SER A 260 -14.09 -9.70 6.86
CA SER A 260 -13.21 -10.83 7.19
C SER A 260 -13.81 -12.22 6.96
N ARG A 261 -15.12 -12.30 6.62
CA ARG A 261 -15.89 -13.54 6.37
C ARG A 261 -16.53 -13.59 4.97
N THR A 262 -16.29 -12.59 4.15
CA THR A 262 -16.82 -12.52 2.78
C THR A 262 -15.68 -12.39 1.78
N CYS A 263 -15.57 -11.27 1.10
CA CYS A 263 -14.43 -10.95 0.27
C CYS A 263 -14.17 -9.45 0.33
N PHE A 264 -12.96 -9.05 0.03
CA PHE A 264 -12.63 -7.65 -0.05
C PHE A 264 -11.68 -7.33 -1.20
N ARG A 265 -11.70 -6.08 -1.60
CA ARG A 265 -10.79 -5.46 -2.54
C ARG A 265 -10.36 -4.12 -1.95
N VAL A 266 -9.07 -3.85 -1.92
CA VAL A 266 -8.55 -2.55 -1.49
C VAL A 266 -8.62 -1.55 -2.64
N ARG A 267 -8.61 -0.25 -2.34
CA ARG A 267 -8.50 0.77 -3.38
C ARG A 267 -7.08 0.75 -3.96
N PRO A 268 -6.92 0.40 -5.24
CA PRO A 268 -5.63 0.47 -5.89
C PRO A 268 -5.19 1.94 -6.05
N TRP A 269 -3.88 2.15 -6.10
CA TRP A 269 -3.32 3.45 -6.44
C TRP A 269 -2.16 3.27 -7.42
N PHE A 270 -1.90 4.32 -8.21
CA PHE A 270 -1.09 4.23 -9.42
C PHE A 270 0.00 5.30 -9.39
N GLU A 271 1.23 4.94 -9.74
CA GLU A 271 2.35 5.86 -9.74
C GLU A 271 3.03 5.88 -11.12
N PRO A 272 3.35 7.08 -11.64
CA PRO A 272 4.25 7.20 -12.78
C PRO A 272 5.68 6.85 -12.37
N GLY A 273 6.52 6.50 -13.34
CA GLY A 273 7.92 6.19 -13.09
C GLY A 273 8.78 6.40 -14.33
N VAL A 274 10.10 6.47 -14.13
CA VAL A 274 11.06 6.73 -15.22
C VAL A 274 11.11 5.62 -16.29
N TRP A 275 10.56 4.46 -15.99
CA TRP A 275 10.47 3.31 -16.89
C TRP A 275 9.02 2.92 -17.24
N GLY A 276 8.05 3.66 -16.70
CA GLY A 276 6.64 3.34 -16.80
C GLY A 276 6.11 3.25 -18.22
N GLY A 277 5.10 2.41 -18.38
CA GLY A 277 4.50 2.06 -19.66
C GLY A 277 3.16 2.73 -19.95
N GLN A 278 2.50 2.25 -21.00
CA GLN A 278 1.21 2.76 -21.46
C GLN A 278 0.07 1.73 -21.31
N TRP A 279 0.38 0.48 -20.96
CA TRP A 279 -0.61 -0.59 -20.96
C TRP A 279 -1.78 -0.29 -19.98
N MET A 280 -1.48 0.15 -18.76
CA MET A 280 -2.52 0.50 -17.79
C MET A 280 -3.37 1.69 -18.26
N LYS A 281 -2.76 2.73 -18.87
CA LYS A 281 -3.50 3.87 -19.44
C LYS A 281 -4.48 3.44 -20.53
N ASP A 282 -4.08 2.51 -21.37
CA ASP A 282 -4.88 2.03 -22.51
C ASP A 282 -6.02 1.10 -22.05
N ASN A 283 -5.81 0.34 -20.97
CA ASN A 283 -6.73 -0.72 -20.54
C ASN A 283 -7.61 -0.32 -19.33
N PHE A 284 -7.17 0.56 -18.44
CA PHE A 284 -7.91 0.94 -17.25
C PHE A 284 -8.63 2.28 -17.43
N LYS A 285 -9.94 2.22 -17.57
CA LYS A 285 -10.78 3.42 -17.65
C LYS A 285 -10.81 4.15 -16.30
N GLY A 286 -10.79 5.47 -16.36
CA GLY A 286 -10.87 6.33 -15.16
C GLY A 286 -9.52 6.77 -14.60
N LEU A 287 -8.41 6.24 -15.09
CA LEU A 287 -7.08 6.76 -14.78
C LEU A 287 -6.87 8.15 -15.37
N ASN A 288 -6.03 8.94 -14.71
CA ASN A 288 -5.63 10.25 -15.22
C ASN A 288 -4.79 10.09 -16.49
N GLN A 289 -5.35 10.51 -17.63
CA GLN A 289 -4.71 10.39 -18.94
C GLN A 289 -3.64 11.47 -19.19
N ASN A 290 -3.56 12.50 -18.35
CA ASN A 290 -2.59 13.59 -18.50
C ASN A 290 -1.20 13.24 -17.97
N VAL A 291 -1.05 12.16 -17.20
CA VAL A 291 0.27 11.69 -16.74
C VAL A 291 1.05 11.05 -17.89
N PRO A 292 2.40 11.13 -17.88
CA PRO A 292 3.22 10.59 -18.96
C PRO A 292 3.09 9.07 -19.12
N ASN A 293 3.00 8.34 -18.04
CA ASN A 293 2.93 6.87 -17.98
C ASN A 293 2.41 6.40 -16.62
N TYR A 294 2.22 5.09 -16.47
CA TYR A 294 2.15 4.44 -15.18
C TYR A 294 3.25 3.36 -15.10
N ALA A 295 3.99 3.36 -14.01
CA ALA A 295 5.01 2.37 -13.72
C ALA A 295 4.44 1.26 -12.82
N TRP A 296 3.70 1.64 -11.80
CA TRP A 296 3.12 0.75 -10.81
C TRP A 296 1.61 0.94 -10.67
N SER A 297 0.93 -0.18 -10.38
CA SER A 297 -0.35 -0.20 -9.69
C SER A 297 -0.19 -1.02 -8.42
N PHE A 298 -0.47 -0.42 -7.29
CA PHE A 298 -0.42 -1.09 -6.00
C PHE A 298 -1.80 -1.69 -5.71
N GLU A 299 -1.98 -2.94 -6.14
CA GLU A 299 -3.27 -3.64 -6.11
C GLU A 299 -3.63 -4.16 -4.72
N MET A 300 -2.64 -4.68 -3.98
CA MET A 300 -2.83 -5.17 -2.62
C MET A 300 -1.53 -5.11 -1.84
N ILE A 301 -1.24 -3.95 -1.28
CA ILE A 301 -0.12 -3.71 -0.39
C ILE A 301 -0.66 -3.15 0.92
N VAL A 302 -0.77 -3.99 1.95
CA VAL A 302 -1.42 -3.65 3.22
C VAL A 302 -0.93 -2.36 3.84
N PRO A 303 0.37 -2.06 3.89
CA PRO A 303 0.79 -0.81 4.52
C PRO A 303 0.28 0.45 3.81
N GLU A 304 -0.03 0.39 2.54
CA GLU A 304 -0.25 1.57 1.69
C GLU A 304 -1.70 1.78 1.26
N ASN A 305 -2.45 0.68 1.03
CA ASN A 305 -3.81 0.76 0.51
C ASN A 305 -4.84 1.11 1.60
N GLY A 306 -6.01 1.58 1.14
CA GLY A 306 -7.20 1.80 1.95
C GLY A 306 -8.37 0.88 1.58
N LEU A 307 -9.31 0.76 2.49
CA LEU A 307 -10.60 0.10 2.32
C LEU A 307 -11.67 1.18 2.21
N VAL A 308 -12.41 1.21 1.11
CA VAL A 308 -13.47 2.19 0.89
C VAL A 308 -14.82 1.60 1.25
N PHE A 309 -15.50 2.24 2.18
CA PHE A 309 -16.88 1.95 2.54
C PHE A 309 -17.86 2.88 1.80
N GLU A 310 -19.07 2.39 1.52
CA GLU A 310 -20.11 3.13 0.83
C GLU A 310 -21.45 2.96 1.55
N ASP A 311 -22.14 4.09 1.77
CA ASP A 311 -23.51 4.15 2.24
C ASP A 311 -24.28 5.24 1.48
N ASN A 312 -25.36 4.86 0.77
CA ASN A 312 -26.18 5.78 -0.02
C ASN A 312 -25.40 6.69 -0.98
N GLY A 313 -24.30 6.16 -1.51
CA GLY A 313 -23.37 6.88 -2.38
C GLY A 313 -22.26 7.64 -1.64
N ASN A 314 -22.37 7.89 -0.35
CA ASN A 314 -21.33 8.53 0.45
C ASN A 314 -20.16 7.56 0.65
N LEU A 315 -18.93 8.06 0.54
CA LEU A 315 -17.71 7.27 0.65
C LEU A 315 -16.88 7.65 1.87
N LEU A 316 -16.32 6.65 2.52
CA LEU A 316 -15.34 6.79 3.60
C LEU A 316 -14.23 5.77 3.41
N GLU A 317 -12.99 6.19 3.47
CA GLU A 317 -11.83 5.31 3.38
C GLU A 317 -11.11 5.21 4.72
N VAL A 318 -10.74 3.98 5.09
CA VAL A 318 -9.84 3.71 6.22
C VAL A 318 -8.62 2.93 5.74
N SER A 319 -7.53 3.01 6.48
CA SER A 319 -6.34 2.22 6.20
C SER A 319 -6.66 0.72 6.25
N PHE A 320 -6.11 -0.06 5.33
CA PHE A 320 -6.31 -1.51 5.27
C PHE A 320 -5.84 -2.20 6.56
N ASP A 321 -4.81 -1.70 7.21
CA ASP A 321 -4.29 -2.25 8.46
C ASP A 321 -5.36 -2.35 9.58
N MET A 322 -6.42 -1.54 9.57
CA MET A 322 -7.53 -1.69 10.52
C MET A 322 -8.23 -3.04 10.44
N LEU A 323 -8.41 -3.60 9.22
CA LEU A 323 -8.94 -4.94 9.05
C LEU A 323 -8.02 -5.99 9.69
N MET A 324 -6.72 -5.86 9.46
CA MET A 324 -5.73 -6.78 10.02
C MET A 324 -5.64 -6.66 11.54
N PHE A 325 -5.70 -5.44 12.11
CA PHE A 325 -5.64 -5.24 13.56
C PHE A 325 -6.83 -5.88 14.28
N GLN A 326 -8.02 -5.86 13.69
CA GLN A 326 -9.21 -6.44 14.27
C GLN A 326 -9.38 -7.93 13.97
N GLU A 327 -9.12 -8.35 12.73
CA GLU A 327 -9.63 -9.61 12.18
C GLU A 327 -8.54 -10.52 11.58
N TYR A 328 -7.26 -10.30 11.89
CA TYR A 328 -6.17 -11.06 11.24
C TYR A 328 -6.34 -12.58 11.31
N GLN A 329 -6.93 -13.11 12.41
CA GLN A 329 -7.19 -14.54 12.56
C GLN A 329 -8.23 -15.04 11.55
N ASN A 330 -9.32 -14.30 11.34
CA ASN A 330 -10.34 -14.63 10.36
C ASN A 330 -9.82 -14.45 8.92
N VAL A 331 -8.97 -13.43 8.70
CA VAL A 331 -8.40 -13.15 7.39
C VAL A 331 -7.35 -14.20 7.02
N LEU A 332 -6.34 -14.42 7.86
CA LEU A 332 -5.19 -15.26 7.55
C LEU A 332 -5.37 -16.75 7.85
N GLY A 333 -6.30 -17.09 8.76
CA GLY A 333 -6.55 -18.49 9.13
C GLY A 333 -5.30 -19.19 9.66
N LYS A 334 -4.86 -20.27 8.99
CA LYS A 334 -3.68 -21.04 9.37
C LYS A 334 -2.41 -20.19 9.50
N ALA A 335 -2.23 -19.20 8.63
CA ALA A 335 -1.06 -18.34 8.62
C ALA A 335 -1.06 -17.23 9.71
N ALA A 336 -2.16 -17.09 10.47
CA ALA A 336 -2.32 -16.03 11.46
C ALA A 336 -1.26 -16.05 12.58
N ASN A 337 -0.80 -17.23 13.00
CA ASN A 337 0.20 -17.35 14.07
C ASN A 337 1.57 -16.80 13.65
N ARG A 338 1.95 -17.00 12.39
CA ARG A 338 3.22 -16.55 11.85
C ARG A 338 3.21 -15.05 11.54
N PHE A 339 2.20 -14.59 10.80
CA PHE A 339 2.20 -13.24 10.24
C PHE A 339 1.45 -12.22 11.10
N LYS A 340 0.56 -12.67 11.99
CA LYS A 340 -0.21 -11.80 12.89
C LYS A 340 -0.91 -10.68 12.12
N PHE A 341 -0.55 -9.42 12.43
CA PHE A 341 -1.16 -8.24 11.82
C PHE A 341 -0.58 -7.89 10.44
N GLU A 342 0.49 -8.55 10.01
CA GLU A 342 1.10 -8.34 8.70
C GLU A 342 0.39 -9.20 7.66
N PHE A 343 -0.09 -8.59 6.57
CA PHE A 343 -0.67 -9.34 5.45
C PHE A 343 0.49 -9.80 4.56
N PRO A 344 0.72 -11.12 4.39
CA PRO A 344 2.01 -11.61 3.94
C PRO A 344 2.27 -11.49 2.44
N ILE A 345 1.22 -11.55 1.62
CA ILE A 345 1.33 -11.58 0.15
C ILE A 345 0.82 -10.27 -0.42
N ARG A 346 1.56 -9.68 -1.34
CA ARG A 346 1.15 -8.50 -2.10
C ARG A 346 0.98 -8.81 -3.57
N PHE A 347 0.12 -8.06 -4.22
CA PHE A 347 -0.06 -8.01 -5.67
C PHE A 347 0.15 -6.59 -6.13
N ASP A 348 0.99 -6.40 -7.13
CA ASP A 348 1.16 -5.14 -7.82
C ASP A 348 1.46 -5.33 -9.31
N PHE A 349 1.23 -4.29 -10.09
CA PHE A 349 1.57 -4.28 -11.50
C PHE A 349 2.86 -3.51 -11.75
N LEU A 350 3.66 -4.04 -12.68
CA LEU A 350 4.81 -3.37 -13.26
C LEU A 350 4.55 -3.25 -14.76
N ASP A 351 4.32 -2.03 -15.23
CA ASP A 351 4.02 -1.74 -16.63
C ASP A 351 5.25 -1.17 -17.35
N THR A 352 5.82 -1.95 -18.26
CA THR A 352 6.97 -1.55 -19.08
C THR A 352 6.62 -1.48 -20.58
N PHE A 353 5.34 -1.56 -20.94
CA PHE A 353 4.88 -1.48 -22.34
C PHE A 353 5.18 -0.10 -22.94
N GLN A 354 5.98 -0.07 -24.01
CA GLN A 354 6.45 1.16 -24.63
C GLN A 354 7.17 2.11 -23.63
N GLY A 355 7.65 1.55 -22.54
CA GLY A 355 8.38 2.22 -21.48
C GLY A 355 9.86 1.90 -21.51
N GLY A 356 10.43 1.54 -20.36
CA GLY A 356 11.85 1.17 -20.20
C GLY A 356 12.03 -0.10 -19.39
N ASN A 357 13.25 -0.66 -19.40
CA ASN A 357 13.58 -1.76 -18.50
C ASN A 357 13.51 -1.32 -17.03
N LEU A 358 13.08 -2.20 -16.15
CA LEU A 358 13.19 -2.02 -14.71
C LEU A 358 14.66 -1.88 -14.27
N SER A 359 14.92 -1.34 -13.08
CA SER A 359 16.26 -1.35 -12.49
C SER A 359 16.71 -2.79 -12.24
N VAL A 360 17.98 -3.10 -12.51
CA VAL A 360 18.57 -4.40 -12.14
C VAL A 360 18.79 -4.43 -10.65
N GLN A 361 18.24 -5.44 -9.98
CA GLN A 361 18.07 -5.46 -8.53
C GLN A 361 18.11 -6.88 -7.96
N CYS A 362 18.20 -6.99 -6.65
CA CYS A 362 17.93 -8.21 -5.89
C CYS A 362 17.27 -7.86 -4.54
N HIS A 363 16.77 -8.88 -3.84
CA HIS A 363 16.17 -8.76 -2.51
C HIS A 363 17.04 -9.39 -1.44
N PRO A 364 16.95 -8.92 -0.18
CA PRO A 364 17.78 -9.41 0.92
C PRO A 364 17.46 -10.86 1.29
N LYS A 365 18.49 -11.58 1.74
CA LYS A 365 18.33 -12.88 2.40
C LYS A 365 17.61 -12.74 3.74
N PRO A 366 16.88 -13.78 4.22
CA PRO A 366 16.10 -13.70 5.47
C PRO A 366 16.91 -13.27 6.70
N ASP A 367 18.11 -13.82 6.88
CA ASP A 367 18.96 -13.45 8.02
C ASP A 367 19.49 -12.02 7.91
N TYR A 368 19.75 -11.55 6.67
CA TYR A 368 20.22 -10.21 6.42
C TYR A 368 19.13 -9.17 6.71
N ILE A 369 17.94 -9.35 6.18
CA ILE A 369 16.82 -8.39 6.39
C ILE A 369 16.44 -8.30 7.86
N LYS A 370 16.46 -9.42 8.58
CA LYS A 370 16.20 -9.46 10.01
C LYS A 370 17.28 -8.73 10.82
N LYS A 371 18.54 -8.98 10.51
CA LYS A 371 19.67 -8.40 11.23
C LYS A 371 19.84 -6.92 10.96
N GLU A 372 19.78 -6.51 9.68
CA GLU A 372 20.12 -5.15 9.27
C GLU A 372 18.92 -4.18 9.33
N PHE A 373 17.68 -4.69 9.22
CA PHE A 373 16.50 -3.85 9.09
C PHE A 373 15.37 -4.17 10.08
N GLY A 374 15.47 -5.28 10.84
CA GLY A 374 14.48 -5.65 11.85
C GLY A 374 13.18 -6.25 11.30
N GLU A 375 13.17 -6.69 10.04
CA GLU A 375 11.98 -7.30 9.43
C GLU A 375 11.88 -8.80 9.71
N ASN A 376 10.66 -9.33 9.76
CA ASN A 376 10.40 -10.72 10.14
C ASN A 376 10.55 -11.71 8.98
N PHE A 377 10.41 -11.26 7.74
CA PHE A 377 10.54 -12.07 6.52
C PHE A 377 10.98 -11.18 5.36
N THR A 378 11.51 -11.82 4.31
CA THR A 378 12.10 -11.13 3.17
C THR A 378 11.11 -10.94 2.03
N GLN A 379 11.48 -10.10 1.07
CA GLN A 379 10.76 -9.84 -0.18
C GLN A 379 11.13 -10.89 -1.22
N ASP A 380 10.52 -12.09 -1.15
CA ASP A 380 10.57 -13.08 -2.23
C ASP A 380 9.50 -12.76 -3.26
N GLU A 381 9.85 -12.80 -4.54
CA GLU A 381 8.99 -12.37 -5.64
C GLU A 381 8.72 -13.45 -6.68
N THR A 382 7.66 -13.24 -7.45
CA THR A 382 7.43 -13.89 -8.74
C THR A 382 6.90 -12.88 -9.74
N TYR A 383 7.30 -13.03 -11.01
CA TYR A 383 6.73 -12.27 -12.12
C TYR A 383 5.80 -13.17 -12.92
N TYR A 384 4.50 -12.98 -12.77
CA TYR A 384 3.52 -13.53 -13.66
C TYR A 384 3.31 -12.57 -14.83
N ILE A 385 3.53 -13.03 -16.06
CA ILE A 385 3.39 -12.18 -17.25
C ILE A 385 1.91 -12.11 -17.64
N LEU A 386 1.28 -10.98 -17.31
CA LEU A 386 -0.12 -10.72 -17.61
C LEU A 386 -0.32 -10.43 -19.09
N ASP A 387 0.64 -9.70 -19.68
CA ASP A 387 0.71 -9.44 -21.12
C ASP A 387 2.16 -9.18 -21.54
N ALA A 388 2.50 -9.46 -22.81
CA ALA A 388 3.85 -9.29 -23.33
C ALA A 388 3.85 -9.11 -24.84
N ASP A 389 4.65 -8.18 -25.36
CA ASP A 389 4.92 -8.11 -26.80
C ASP A 389 5.88 -9.26 -27.22
N LYS A 390 5.94 -9.51 -28.52
CA LYS A 390 6.72 -10.65 -29.10
C LYS A 390 8.19 -10.66 -28.71
N ASP A 391 8.80 -9.50 -28.43
CA ASP A 391 10.22 -9.36 -28.10
C ASP A 391 10.48 -9.09 -26.60
N ALA A 392 9.44 -9.21 -25.77
CA ALA A 392 9.52 -8.99 -24.33
C ALA A 392 10.46 -10.00 -23.65
N LYS A 393 11.18 -9.53 -22.64
CA LYS A 393 12.18 -10.33 -21.91
C LYS A 393 12.13 -10.03 -20.43
N VAL A 394 12.56 -11.01 -19.64
CA VAL A 394 12.89 -10.86 -18.23
C VAL A 394 14.39 -11.13 -18.08
N TYR A 395 15.08 -10.26 -17.33
CA TYR A 395 16.46 -10.48 -16.92
C TYR A 395 16.42 -11.24 -15.59
N LEU A 396 17.07 -12.43 -15.54
CA LEU A 396 16.94 -13.31 -14.39
C LEU A 396 18.17 -14.18 -14.22
N GLY A 397 18.82 -14.08 -13.05
CA GLY A 397 20.04 -14.82 -12.75
C GLY A 397 21.24 -14.41 -13.62
N PHE A 398 22.36 -15.06 -13.42
CA PHE A 398 23.61 -14.74 -14.08
C PHE A 398 23.87 -15.59 -15.32
N GLN A 399 24.73 -15.10 -16.21
CA GLN A 399 25.35 -15.91 -17.27
C GLN A 399 26.25 -17.00 -16.66
N ASP A 400 26.58 -18.06 -17.44
CA ASP A 400 27.33 -19.21 -16.95
C ASP A 400 28.70 -18.84 -16.38
N GLU A 401 29.42 -17.92 -17.05
CA GLU A 401 30.80 -17.52 -16.72
C GLU A 401 30.83 -16.18 -15.96
N ILE A 402 30.08 -16.09 -14.86
CA ILE A 402 30.08 -14.89 -14.00
C ILE A 402 31.30 -14.86 -13.06
N ASP A 403 32.05 -13.77 -13.08
CA ASP A 403 33.02 -13.41 -12.03
C ASP A 403 32.44 -12.31 -11.14
N PRO A 404 32.20 -12.56 -9.85
CA PRO A 404 31.61 -11.58 -8.94
C PRO A 404 32.42 -10.28 -8.80
N LEU A 405 33.75 -10.36 -8.82
CA LEU A 405 34.62 -9.18 -8.67
C LEU A 405 34.65 -8.34 -9.95
N GLU A 406 34.65 -9.01 -11.11
CA GLU A 406 34.53 -8.32 -12.40
C GLU A 406 33.17 -7.66 -12.52
N PHE A 407 32.09 -8.34 -12.16
CA PHE A 407 30.74 -7.79 -12.15
C PHE A 407 30.62 -6.56 -11.25
N LYS A 408 31.18 -6.61 -10.01
CA LYS A 408 31.15 -5.45 -9.10
C LYS A 408 31.88 -4.25 -9.70
N ARG A 409 33.07 -4.45 -10.27
CA ARG A 409 33.83 -3.37 -10.95
C ARG A 409 33.08 -2.82 -12.16
N ALA A 410 32.47 -3.69 -12.94
CA ALA A 410 31.73 -3.31 -14.12
C ALA A 410 30.49 -2.45 -13.81
N LEU A 411 29.86 -2.59 -12.64
CA LEU A 411 28.73 -1.75 -12.20
C LEU A 411 29.15 -0.29 -11.93
N GLU A 412 30.42 -0.01 -11.72
CA GLU A 412 30.97 1.35 -11.55
C GLU A 412 31.24 2.04 -12.90
N GLU A 413 31.24 1.27 -13.99
CA GLU A 413 31.50 1.74 -15.36
C GLU A 413 30.21 1.76 -16.22
N VAL A 414 30.33 2.23 -17.46
CA VAL A 414 29.25 2.13 -18.44
C VAL A 414 29.11 0.67 -18.91
N LEU A 415 28.12 -0.02 -18.38
CA LEU A 415 28.00 -1.46 -18.45
C LEU A 415 27.03 -1.94 -19.55
N ASP A 416 27.44 -2.97 -20.29
CA ASP A 416 26.53 -3.87 -20.99
C ASP A 416 26.08 -4.97 -20.03
N ILE A 417 24.98 -4.74 -19.32
CA ILE A 417 24.44 -5.65 -18.30
C ILE A 417 24.15 -7.05 -18.86
N GLU A 418 23.89 -7.14 -20.17
CA GLU A 418 23.55 -8.39 -20.83
C GLU A 418 24.71 -9.38 -20.92
N LYS A 419 25.95 -8.92 -20.68
CA LYS A 419 27.12 -9.81 -20.54
C LYS A 419 27.09 -10.61 -19.25
N TYR A 420 26.41 -10.10 -18.22
CA TYR A 420 26.45 -10.65 -16.87
C TYR A 420 25.12 -11.26 -16.44
N VAL A 421 24.01 -10.68 -16.84
CA VAL A 421 22.66 -11.13 -16.47
C VAL A 421 21.97 -11.82 -17.63
N MET A 422 21.41 -13.00 -17.35
CA MET A 422 20.73 -13.80 -18.36
C MET A 422 19.40 -13.17 -18.79
N LYS A 423 19.12 -13.21 -20.08
CA LYS A 423 17.83 -12.82 -20.68
C LYS A 423 16.98 -14.04 -21.01
N LEU A 424 15.76 -14.04 -20.53
CA LEU A 424 14.76 -15.04 -20.87
C LEU A 424 13.64 -14.36 -21.65
N ARG A 425 13.15 -15.03 -22.70
CA ARG A 425 11.96 -14.54 -23.42
C ARG A 425 10.75 -14.64 -22.50
N ALA A 426 9.95 -13.58 -22.44
CA ALA A 426 8.70 -13.53 -21.71
C ALA A 426 7.51 -13.72 -22.66
N LYS A 427 6.50 -14.46 -22.20
CA LYS A 427 5.22 -14.67 -22.90
C LYS A 427 4.10 -14.57 -21.88
N LYS A 428 2.94 -14.12 -22.33
CA LYS A 428 1.72 -14.14 -21.53
C LYS A 428 1.55 -15.49 -20.83
N HIS A 429 1.27 -15.45 -19.51
CA HIS A 429 1.10 -16.60 -18.61
C HIS A 429 2.38 -17.34 -18.19
N ASP A 430 3.57 -16.89 -18.58
CA ASP A 430 4.81 -17.37 -17.97
C ASP A 430 4.89 -16.89 -16.50
N LEU A 431 5.53 -17.70 -15.66
CA LEU A 431 5.84 -17.35 -14.27
C LEU A 431 7.34 -17.51 -14.01
N PHE A 432 8.00 -16.40 -13.66
CA PHE A 432 9.41 -16.36 -13.28
C PHE A 432 9.52 -16.29 -11.77
N LEU A 433 10.46 -17.06 -11.19
CA LEU A 433 10.63 -17.21 -9.75
C LEU A 433 11.87 -16.41 -9.32
N ILE A 434 11.68 -15.52 -8.37
CA ILE A 434 12.68 -14.54 -7.92
C ILE A 434 12.84 -14.67 -6.41
N PRO A 435 13.41 -15.81 -5.92
CA PRO A 435 13.73 -15.90 -4.50
C PRO A 435 14.86 -14.92 -4.16
N HIS A 436 14.92 -14.52 -2.90
CA HIS A 436 15.91 -13.57 -2.38
C HIS A 436 17.34 -13.85 -2.90
N GLY A 437 18.12 -12.81 -3.10
CA GLY A 437 19.48 -12.90 -3.66
C GLY A 437 19.56 -13.13 -5.16
N THR A 438 18.43 -13.26 -5.87
CA THR A 438 18.43 -13.43 -7.33
C THR A 438 18.54 -12.07 -8.02
N VAL A 439 19.55 -11.90 -8.87
CA VAL A 439 19.62 -10.73 -9.76
C VAL A 439 18.51 -10.80 -10.80
N HIS A 440 17.73 -9.71 -10.94
CA HIS A 440 16.60 -9.68 -11.88
C HIS A 440 16.18 -8.27 -12.28
N CYS A 441 15.42 -8.18 -13.36
CA CYS A 441 14.52 -7.06 -13.67
C CYS A 441 13.57 -7.43 -14.82
N SER A 442 12.42 -6.76 -14.90
CA SER A 442 11.58 -6.81 -16.09
C SER A 442 12.19 -5.96 -17.21
N GLY A 443 12.26 -6.54 -18.40
CA GLY A 443 12.61 -5.80 -19.61
C GLY A 443 11.42 -5.01 -20.16
N ILE A 444 11.67 -4.23 -21.20
CA ILE A 444 10.64 -3.46 -21.89
C ILE A 444 9.54 -4.37 -22.49
N ASN A 445 8.34 -3.83 -22.63
CA ASN A 445 7.17 -4.45 -23.27
C ASN A 445 6.59 -5.66 -22.50
N ASN A 446 6.69 -5.65 -21.18
CA ASN A 446 5.95 -6.55 -20.31
C ASN A 446 4.87 -5.79 -19.51
N MET A 447 3.75 -6.46 -19.29
CA MET A 447 2.85 -6.17 -18.18
C MET A 447 2.98 -7.30 -17.18
N VAL A 448 3.61 -7.00 -16.05
CA VAL A 448 3.89 -7.98 -14.99
C VAL A 448 2.85 -7.84 -13.89
N LEU A 449 2.26 -8.96 -13.48
CA LEU A 449 1.66 -9.10 -12.18
C LEU A 449 2.75 -9.64 -11.25
N GLU A 450 3.27 -8.77 -10.39
CA GLU A 450 4.17 -9.17 -9.31
C GLU A 450 3.35 -9.78 -8.18
N ILE A 451 3.64 -11.05 -7.86
CA ILE A 451 3.11 -11.74 -6.69
C ILE A 451 4.29 -11.95 -5.78
N SER A 452 4.28 -11.29 -4.63
CA SER A 452 5.47 -11.26 -3.78
C SER A 452 5.14 -11.19 -2.30
N ALA A 453 6.15 -11.38 -1.49
CA ALA A 453 6.06 -11.19 -0.05
C ALA A 453 6.13 -9.69 0.30
N THR A 454 5.31 -9.27 1.24
CA THR A 454 5.51 -8.01 1.97
C THR A 454 6.59 -8.28 3.04
N PRO A 455 7.63 -7.50 3.22
CA PRO A 455 7.83 -6.08 2.97
C PRO A 455 8.27 -5.74 1.52
N TYR A 456 7.94 -4.56 1.04
CA TYR A 456 8.04 -4.20 -0.38
C TYR A 456 9.14 -3.18 -0.73
N ILE A 457 9.80 -2.54 0.25
CA ILE A 457 10.83 -1.53 -0.04
C ILE A 457 12.25 -2.10 -0.22
N PHE A 458 12.45 -3.38 0.11
CA PHE A 458 13.77 -3.98 0.19
C PHE A 458 14.29 -4.42 -1.17
N THR A 459 14.41 -3.44 -2.06
CA THR A 459 14.94 -3.59 -3.41
C THR A 459 16.34 -3.00 -3.48
N PHE A 460 17.36 -3.88 -3.56
CA PHE A 460 18.75 -3.45 -3.70
C PHE A 460 19.10 -3.26 -5.17
N LYS A 461 18.99 -2.01 -5.63
CA LYS A 461 19.30 -1.62 -7.00
C LYS A 461 20.81 -1.60 -7.22
N MET A 462 21.26 -2.28 -8.26
CA MET A 462 22.67 -2.34 -8.65
C MET A 462 22.96 -1.54 -9.91
N TYR A 463 22.00 -1.50 -10.86
CA TYR A 463 22.15 -0.81 -12.12
C TYR A 463 20.80 -0.26 -12.57
N ASP A 464 20.77 0.96 -13.04
CA ASP A 464 19.53 1.63 -13.43
C ASP A 464 19.59 2.30 -14.81
N TRP A 465 20.30 1.66 -15.74
CA TRP A 465 20.38 2.10 -17.15
C TRP A 465 20.85 3.56 -17.30
N GLN A 466 21.60 4.08 -16.32
CA GLN A 466 22.08 5.47 -16.24
C GLN A 466 20.96 6.52 -16.29
N ARG A 467 19.77 6.16 -15.84
CA ARG A 467 18.61 7.07 -15.80
C ARG A 467 18.67 7.99 -14.58
N LEU A 468 18.15 9.18 -14.80
CA LEU A 468 17.83 10.13 -13.71
C LEU A 468 16.43 9.80 -13.16
N ASP A 469 16.14 10.28 -11.96
CA ASP A 469 14.78 10.24 -11.42
C ASP A 469 13.88 11.30 -12.14
N LEU A 470 12.59 11.36 -11.76
CA LEU A 470 11.65 12.31 -12.37
C LEU A 470 11.99 13.77 -12.10
N ASP A 471 12.81 14.05 -11.09
CA ASP A 471 13.29 15.39 -10.75
C ASP A 471 14.68 15.70 -11.37
N GLY A 472 15.24 14.79 -12.18
CA GLY A 472 16.51 14.95 -12.88
C GLY A 472 17.75 14.64 -12.04
N ASN A 473 17.62 13.97 -10.89
CA ASN A 473 18.73 13.58 -10.03
C ASN A 473 19.18 12.14 -10.28
N PRO A 474 20.44 11.78 -10.00
CA PRO A 474 20.90 10.40 -10.00
C PRO A 474 20.10 9.56 -9.00
N ARG A 475 19.67 8.36 -9.43
CA ARG A 475 18.95 7.43 -8.55
C ARG A 475 19.94 6.70 -7.65
N PRO A 476 19.65 6.55 -6.33
CA PRO A 476 20.54 5.84 -5.43
C PRO A 476 20.66 4.36 -5.82
N LEU A 477 21.87 3.85 -5.73
CA LEU A 477 22.20 2.43 -5.91
C LEU A 477 22.64 1.83 -4.59
N ASN A 478 22.31 0.55 -4.37
CA ASN A 478 22.55 -0.17 -3.12
C ASN A 478 23.52 -1.35 -3.38
N ILE A 479 24.65 -1.09 -4.06
CA ILE A 479 25.57 -2.12 -4.55
C ILE A 479 26.12 -2.98 -3.41
N GLU A 480 26.51 -2.37 -2.28
CA GLU A 480 27.04 -3.12 -1.14
C GLU A 480 25.99 -4.03 -0.51
N HIS A 481 24.77 -3.54 -0.30
CA HIS A 481 23.67 -4.39 0.16
C HIS A 481 23.39 -5.53 -0.82
N ALA A 482 23.38 -5.25 -2.13
CA ALA A 482 23.16 -6.25 -3.14
C ALA A 482 24.22 -7.35 -3.08
N PHE A 483 25.53 -7.00 -3.07
CA PHE A 483 26.62 -7.97 -3.06
C PHE A 483 26.66 -8.82 -1.78
N ASN A 484 26.20 -8.31 -0.65
CA ASN A 484 26.03 -9.11 0.57
C ASN A 484 24.93 -10.17 0.44
N ASN A 485 24.04 -10.02 -0.53
CA ASN A 485 22.85 -10.86 -0.68
C ASN A 485 22.84 -11.70 -1.97
N LEU A 486 23.51 -11.28 -3.05
CA LEU A 486 23.50 -11.99 -4.33
C LEU A 486 23.90 -13.47 -4.17
N ASP A 487 23.17 -14.31 -4.90
CA ASP A 487 23.46 -15.74 -5.05
C ASP A 487 24.03 -16.01 -6.45
N PHE A 488 25.35 -16.07 -6.55
CA PHE A 488 26.06 -16.33 -7.80
C PHE A 488 25.97 -17.77 -8.30
N SER A 489 25.37 -18.68 -7.53
CA SER A 489 25.06 -20.04 -8.00
C SER A 489 23.86 -20.07 -8.97
N ARG A 490 23.01 -19.05 -8.93
CA ARG A 490 21.83 -18.90 -9.80
C ARG A 490 22.28 -18.39 -11.18
N LYS A 491 22.89 -19.26 -11.97
CA LYS A 491 23.48 -18.95 -13.28
C LYS A 491 23.22 -20.03 -14.33
N GLY A 492 23.23 -19.62 -15.59
CA GLY A 492 23.18 -20.49 -16.75
C GLY A 492 22.02 -21.48 -16.75
N ARG A 493 22.35 -22.77 -16.76
CA ARG A 493 21.35 -23.85 -16.79
C ARG A 493 20.46 -23.86 -15.52
N VAL A 494 21.04 -23.58 -14.34
CA VAL A 494 20.30 -23.56 -13.06
C VAL A 494 19.12 -22.60 -13.15
N VAL A 495 19.30 -21.40 -13.71
CA VAL A 495 18.22 -20.41 -13.89
C VAL A 495 17.03 -21.00 -14.65
N LYS A 496 17.30 -21.66 -15.78
CA LYS A 496 16.24 -22.24 -16.63
C LYS A 496 15.54 -23.43 -15.99
N GLU A 497 16.21 -24.14 -15.09
CA GLU A 497 15.67 -25.34 -14.45
C GLU A 497 14.90 -25.02 -13.16
N THR A 498 15.33 -24.01 -12.41
CA THR A 498 14.82 -23.72 -11.05
C THR A 498 14.07 -22.40 -10.91
N LEU A 499 14.33 -21.40 -11.80
CA LEU A 499 13.72 -20.07 -11.70
C LEU A 499 12.65 -19.78 -12.76
N VAL A 500 12.29 -20.78 -13.55
CA VAL A 500 11.16 -20.70 -14.50
C VAL A 500 10.13 -21.76 -14.10
N SER A 501 8.97 -21.33 -13.67
CA SER A 501 7.89 -22.23 -13.27
C SER A 501 7.44 -23.09 -14.47
N ARG A 502 7.12 -24.35 -14.18
CA ARG A 502 6.62 -25.31 -15.19
C ARG A 502 5.19 -25.69 -14.82
N PRO A 503 4.19 -25.02 -15.40
CA PRO A 503 2.79 -25.27 -15.09
C PRO A 503 2.40 -26.72 -15.36
N ARG A 504 1.62 -27.32 -14.44
CA ARG A 504 1.11 -28.70 -14.56
C ARG A 504 -0.34 -28.75 -14.12
N VAL A 505 -1.17 -29.43 -14.90
CA VAL A 505 -2.55 -29.70 -14.51
C VAL A 505 -2.53 -30.73 -13.36
N VAL A 506 -3.13 -30.36 -12.24
CA VAL A 506 -3.18 -31.21 -11.03
C VAL A 506 -4.58 -31.77 -10.77
N GLU A 507 -5.60 -31.12 -11.30
CA GLU A 507 -6.99 -31.52 -11.16
C GLU A 507 -7.79 -30.98 -12.36
N PHE A 508 -8.84 -31.66 -12.80
CA PHE A 508 -9.72 -31.21 -13.86
C PHE A 508 -11.12 -31.84 -13.76
N GLY A 509 -12.10 -31.14 -14.31
CA GLY A 509 -13.47 -31.60 -14.57
C GLY A 509 -13.83 -31.38 -16.03
N ASP A 510 -15.11 -31.52 -16.35
CA ASP A 510 -15.59 -31.44 -17.73
C ASP A 510 -15.36 -30.05 -18.37
N THR A 511 -15.48 -28.97 -17.56
CA THR A 511 -15.43 -27.57 -18.03
C THR A 511 -14.39 -26.72 -17.30
N TRP A 512 -13.54 -27.35 -16.47
CA TRP A 512 -12.52 -26.63 -15.71
C TRP A 512 -11.27 -27.47 -15.48
N LYS A 513 -10.16 -26.81 -15.23
CA LYS A 513 -8.91 -27.42 -14.74
C LYS A 513 -8.21 -26.53 -13.73
N LYS A 514 -7.52 -27.17 -12.79
CA LYS A 514 -6.62 -26.55 -11.82
C LYS A 514 -5.18 -26.78 -12.26
N VAL A 515 -4.48 -25.72 -12.53
CA VAL A 515 -3.09 -25.73 -12.97
C VAL A 515 -2.21 -25.24 -11.82
N HIS A 516 -1.31 -26.08 -11.35
CA HIS A 516 -0.28 -25.67 -10.40
C HIS A 516 0.81 -24.90 -11.14
N LEU A 517 1.14 -23.72 -10.65
CA LEU A 517 2.25 -22.89 -11.07
C LEU A 517 3.31 -22.96 -9.96
N PRO A 518 4.19 -23.98 -9.94
CA PRO A 518 5.09 -24.20 -8.81
C PRO A 518 5.94 -22.98 -8.53
N THR A 519 6.00 -22.56 -7.26
CA THR A 519 6.90 -21.52 -6.77
C THR A 519 8.24 -22.13 -6.30
N HIS A 520 9.22 -21.28 -5.99
CA HIS A 520 10.50 -21.73 -5.44
C HIS A 520 10.32 -22.27 -4.01
N GLU A 521 11.23 -23.13 -3.54
CA GLU A 521 11.20 -23.66 -2.17
C GLU A 521 11.32 -22.56 -1.09
N ASP A 522 12.07 -21.49 -1.38
CA ASP A 522 12.21 -20.33 -0.49
C ASP A 522 10.92 -19.50 -0.35
N HIS A 523 10.01 -19.55 -1.33
CA HIS A 523 8.75 -18.81 -1.26
C HIS A 523 7.81 -19.45 -0.25
N PHE A 524 7.33 -18.68 0.71
CA PHE A 524 6.34 -19.17 1.68
C PHE A 524 4.91 -19.26 1.10
N TYR A 525 4.71 -18.80 -0.13
CA TYR A 525 3.42 -18.84 -0.83
C TYR A 525 3.48 -19.74 -2.07
N ASP A 526 2.33 -20.20 -2.51
CA ASP A 526 2.16 -20.99 -3.72
C ASP A 526 1.07 -20.39 -4.62
N ILE A 527 1.02 -20.84 -5.87
CA ILE A 527 0.15 -20.26 -6.89
C ILE A 527 -0.54 -21.37 -7.67
N TYR A 528 -1.86 -21.29 -7.76
CA TYR A 528 -2.66 -22.05 -8.70
C TYR A 528 -3.31 -21.12 -9.73
N ARG A 529 -3.60 -21.68 -10.92
CA ARG A 529 -4.44 -21.04 -11.92
C ARG A 529 -5.63 -21.95 -12.21
N TYR A 530 -6.82 -21.43 -11.97
CA TYR A 530 -8.06 -22.09 -12.38
C TYR A 530 -8.46 -21.60 -13.76
N GLU A 531 -8.72 -22.54 -14.68
CA GLU A 531 -9.16 -22.26 -16.04
C GLU A 531 -10.51 -22.95 -16.24
N PHE A 532 -11.56 -22.19 -16.56
CA PHE A 532 -12.92 -22.71 -16.60
C PHE A 532 -13.81 -21.99 -17.63
N ASP A 533 -14.69 -22.75 -18.29
CA ASP A 533 -15.63 -22.23 -19.29
C ASP A 533 -16.94 -21.79 -18.65
N ASN A 534 -17.43 -22.50 -17.62
CA ASN A 534 -18.68 -22.20 -16.92
C ASN A 534 -18.46 -21.78 -15.47
N GLU A 535 -18.17 -22.71 -14.60
CA GLU A 535 -17.97 -22.46 -13.16
C GLU A 535 -16.99 -23.46 -12.55
N VAL A 536 -16.43 -23.07 -11.40
CA VAL A 536 -15.59 -23.94 -10.58
C VAL A 536 -15.79 -23.62 -9.09
N VAL A 537 -15.87 -24.66 -8.27
CA VAL A 537 -15.90 -24.54 -6.81
C VAL A 537 -14.48 -24.67 -6.29
N ILE A 538 -14.08 -23.77 -5.39
CA ILE A 538 -12.75 -23.71 -4.81
C ILE A 538 -12.86 -23.87 -3.30
N GLU A 539 -12.12 -24.83 -2.76
CA GLU A 539 -11.98 -25.02 -1.33
C GLU A 539 -10.82 -24.15 -0.82
N ASN A 540 -11.07 -23.29 0.17
CA ASN A 540 -10.00 -22.44 0.70
C ASN A 540 -9.20 -23.09 1.82
N LEU A 541 -9.64 -24.25 2.32
CA LEU A 541 -8.93 -25.08 3.30
C LEU A 541 -8.45 -24.33 4.57
N GLY A 542 -9.11 -23.22 4.92
CA GLY A 542 -8.71 -22.35 6.03
C GLY A 542 -7.50 -21.48 5.74
N GLN A 543 -7.24 -21.18 4.48
CA GLN A 543 -6.22 -20.26 3.98
C GLN A 543 -6.86 -19.00 3.42
N CYS A 544 -6.16 -17.88 3.50
CA CYS A 544 -6.53 -16.66 2.77
C CYS A 544 -6.09 -16.82 1.32
N HIS A 545 -7.02 -16.65 0.39
CA HIS A 545 -6.74 -16.65 -1.04
C HIS A 545 -6.71 -15.22 -1.59
N ILE A 546 -5.71 -14.90 -2.40
CA ILE A 546 -5.64 -13.66 -3.17
C ILE A 546 -5.78 -14.02 -4.63
N LEU A 547 -6.76 -13.40 -5.28
CA LEU A 547 -7.20 -13.77 -6.63
C LEU A 547 -7.09 -12.62 -7.61
N MET A 548 -6.86 -12.97 -8.88
CA MET A 548 -6.97 -12.04 -10.01
C MET A 548 -7.45 -12.77 -11.27
N LEU A 549 -8.41 -12.17 -11.98
CA LEU A 549 -8.78 -12.63 -13.32
C LEU A 549 -7.71 -12.19 -14.33
N VAL A 550 -6.96 -13.14 -14.89
CA VAL A 550 -5.82 -12.92 -15.80
C VAL A 550 -6.13 -13.27 -17.26
N GLU A 551 -7.29 -13.82 -17.54
CA GLU A 551 -7.85 -14.05 -18.87
C GLU A 551 -9.38 -14.10 -18.76
N GLY A 552 -10.09 -13.51 -19.74
CA GLY A 552 -11.55 -13.34 -19.72
C GLY A 552 -11.95 -11.89 -19.44
N SER A 553 -13.23 -11.58 -19.59
CA SER A 553 -13.75 -10.22 -19.39
C SER A 553 -14.22 -9.97 -17.95
N SER A 554 -15.00 -10.89 -17.38
CA SER A 554 -15.46 -10.82 -16.00
C SER A 554 -15.83 -12.20 -15.44
N ILE A 555 -15.84 -12.29 -14.11
CA ILE A 555 -16.27 -13.47 -13.35
C ILE A 555 -17.25 -13.05 -12.25
N GLY A 556 -18.17 -13.95 -11.91
CA GLY A 556 -18.97 -13.87 -10.68
C GLY A 556 -18.31 -14.66 -9.57
N LEU A 557 -18.15 -14.05 -8.40
CA LEU A 557 -17.82 -14.74 -7.16
C LEU A 557 -19.11 -14.97 -6.38
N GLU A 558 -19.51 -16.23 -6.21
CA GLU A 558 -20.68 -16.61 -5.43
C GLU A 558 -20.25 -17.01 -4.01
N LEU A 559 -20.79 -16.28 -3.04
CA LEU A 559 -20.61 -16.47 -1.60
C LEU A 559 -21.97 -16.37 -0.91
N GLN A 560 -22.40 -17.41 -0.18
CA GLN A 560 -23.63 -17.37 0.62
C GLN A 560 -24.85 -16.83 -0.19
N ASP A 561 -25.01 -17.32 -1.41
CA ASP A 561 -26.08 -16.94 -2.36
C ASP A 561 -25.99 -15.49 -2.88
N VAL A 562 -24.89 -14.78 -2.60
CA VAL A 562 -24.61 -13.44 -3.14
C VAL A 562 -23.54 -13.55 -4.22
N ILE A 563 -23.81 -13.00 -5.40
CA ILE A 563 -22.85 -12.94 -6.51
C ILE A 563 -22.27 -11.53 -6.59
N ARG A 564 -20.95 -11.44 -6.51
CA ARG A 564 -20.18 -10.21 -6.79
C ARG A 564 -19.42 -10.39 -8.10
N GLU A 565 -19.43 -9.37 -8.94
CA GLU A 565 -18.74 -9.38 -10.23
C GLU A 565 -17.36 -8.76 -10.10
N PHE A 566 -16.35 -9.41 -10.69
CA PHE A 566 -14.98 -8.93 -10.81
C PHE A 566 -14.56 -8.97 -12.27
N HIS A 567 -13.78 -7.97 -12.69
CA HIS A 567 -13.35 -7.82 -14.07
C HIS A 567 -11.86 -8.19 -14.25
N TYR A 568 -11.43 -8.26 -15.51
CA TYR A 568 -10.05 -8.52 -15.86
C TYR A 568 -9.08 -7.59 -15.11
N ALA A 569 -8.01 -8.18 -14.59
CA ALA A 569 -6.94 -7.54 -13.82
C ALA A 569 -7.35 -7.01 -12.41
N GLU A 570 -8.56 -7.24 -11.94
CA GLU A 570 -8.95 -6.88 -10.58
C GLU A 570 -8.43 -7.89 -9.55
N THR A 571 -7.71 -7.39 -8.54
CA THR A 571 -7.24 -8.17 -7.39
C THR A 571 -8.26 -8.12 -6.27
N PHE A 572 -8.60 -9.28 -5.70
CA PHE A 572 -9.46 -9.38 -4.52
C PHE A 572 -9.02 -10.51 -3.61
N ALA A 573 -9.38 -10.44 -2.33
CA ALA A 573 -9.04 -11.45 -1.34
C ALA A 573 -10.29 -12.17 -0.82
N ILE A 574 -10.13 -13.47 -0.60
CA ILE A 574 -11.09 -14.34 0.10
C ILE A 574 -10.46 -14.72 1.44
N PRO A 575 -10.92 -14.15 2.57
CA PRO A 575 -10.43 -14.51 3.89
C PRO A 575 -10.57 -15.99 4.20
N ALA A 576 -9.72 -16.52 5.06
CA ALA A 576 -9.74 -17.91 5.49
C ALA A 576 -11.08 -18.31 6.11
N ALA A 577 -11.71 -17.41 6.89
CA ALA A 577 -12.99 -17.65 7.54
C ALA A 577 -14.21 -17.65 6.59
N THR A 578 -14.01 -17.30 5.31
CA THR A 578 -15.09 -17.33 4.30
C THR A 578 -15.52 -18.76 3.96
N GLY A 579 -14.58 -19.71 3.98
CA GLY A 579 -14.83 -21.10 3.54
C GLY A 579 -14.81 -21.22 2.01
N ASN A 580 -15.49 -22.26 1.52
CA ASN A 580 -15.52 -22.57 0.09
C ASN A 580 -16.30 -21.51 -0.70
N TYR A 581 -15.90 -21.29 -1.94
CA TYR A 581 -16.53 -20.32 -2.83
C TYR A 581 -16.59 -20.83 -4.27
N LYS A 582 -17.47 -20.21 -5.07
CA LYS A 582 -17.64 -20.58 -6.46
C LYS A 582 -17.30 -19.40 -7.38
N LEU A 583 -16.52 -19.66 -8.40
CA LEU A 583 -16.27 -18.73 -9.50
C LEU A 583 -17.11 -19.12 -10.70
N ILE A 584 -17.78 -18.13 -11.32
CA ILE A 584 -18.67 -18.29 -12.47
C ILE A 584 -18.11 -17.42 -13.59
N ASN A 585 -17.83 -18.02 -14.73
CA ASN A 585 -17.44 -17.26 -15.94
C ASN A 585 -18.62 -16.43 -16.45
N LYS A 586 -18.42 -15.14 -16.65
CA LYS A 586 -19.40 -14.20 -17.20
C LYS A 586 -19.01 -13.70 -18.60
N GLY A 587 -17.86 -14.13 -19.11
CA GLY A 587 -17.36 -13.80 -20.45
C GLY A 587 -17.64 -14.89 -21.49
N ASP A 588 -17.21 -14.64 -22.72
CA ASP A 588 -17.41 -15.51 -23.89
C ASP A 588 -16.24 -16.45 -24.16
N CYS A 589 -15.15 -16.35 -23.40
CA CYS A 589 -13.96 -17.21 -23.53
C CYS A 589 -13.63 -17.85 -22.18
N THR A 590 -12.80 -18.89 -22.19
CA THR A 590 -12.29 -19.54 -20.96
C THR A 590 -11.72 -18.52 -20.02
N ALA A 591 -12.28 -18.42 -18.81
CA ALA A 591 -11.74 -17.58 -17.73
C ALA A 591 -10.50 -18.24 -17.12
N LYS A 592 -9.45 -17.44 -16.84
CA LYS A 592 -8.30 -17.89 -16.05
C LYS A 592 -8.14 -16.99 -14.85
N VAL A 593 -8.14 -17.61 -13.68
CA VAL A 593 -8.00 -16.90 -12.39
C VAL A 593 -6.77 -17.44 -11.66
N ILE A 594 -5.85 -16.53 -11.31
CA ILE A 594 -4.75 -16.82 -10.40
C ILE A 594 -5.29 -16.83 -8.97
N VAL A 595 -4.81 -17.79 -8.18
CA VAL A 595 -5.05 -17.91 -6.74
C VAL A 595 -3.72 -18.10 -6.05
N SER A 596 -3.32 -17.14 -5.21
CA SER A 596 -2.12 -17.23 -4.36
C SER A 596 -2.51 -17.36 -2.90
N PHE A 597 -1.74 -18.13 -2.13
CA PHE A 597 -1.99 -18.40 -0.72
C PHE A 597 -0.68 -18.80 -0.01
N VAL A 598 -0.66 -18.72 1.32
CA VAL A 598 0.47 -19.19 2.13
C VAL A 598 0.49 -20.71 2.18
N LYS A 599 1.63 -21.34 1.90
CA LYS A 599 1.83 -22.79 1.98
C LYS A 599 1.57 -23.31 3.40
N ASP A 600 1.04 -24.51 3.54
CA ASP A 600 0.73 -25.11 4.85
C ASP A 600 2.00 -25.27 5.72
N GLU A 601 3.13 -25.64 5.12
CA GLU A 601 4.42 -25.77 5.81
C GLU A 601 5.02 -24.41 6.24
N ALA A 602 4.46 -23.33 5.76
CA ALA A 602 4.88 -21.97 6.07
C ALA A 602 3.94 -21.23 7.03
N CYS A 603 2.91 -21.90 7.53
CA CYS A 603 1.92 -21.33 8.48
C CYS A 603 2.41 -21.31 9.92
#